data_3f5699f2661e1f2c7c603f74a220f3e4
#
_entry.id   3f5699f2661e1f2c7c603f74a220f3e4
#
_cell.length_a   1.000
_cell.length_b   1.000
_cell.length_c   1.000
_cell.angle_alpha   90.00
_cell.angle_beta   90.00
_cell.angle_gamma   90.00
#
_symmetry.space_group_name_H-M   'P 1'
#
loop_
_entity.id
_entity.type
_entity.pdbx_description
1 polymer ?
#
loop_
_entity_poly.entity_id
_entity_poly.type
_entity_poly.pdbx_seq_one_letter_code
_entity_poly.pdbx_strand_id
1 'polypeptide(L)'
;VSGITGVTLAYFGFSYWGIATQSIVYVAVNTACYWHFTRWRPSLQFNFTPIKEMFGFSGKLLVTNVFNHINNNLFSVILGKFYTEKEVGYYNQANKWCGMGQLFISGMINGVAQPVLTKVSDDLERQKRVFRKMLRFTAFVSFPAMLGLGIVSEELITITITDKWYSSIPIMQILCISGAFTPIAYLYQQLIISKGKSRIYMWNTIALGIILLSGVLLVHSHGIYAMLAVYVSTNILWL
;
A
#
# COMPACT_ATOMS: atom_id res chain seq x y z
N VAL A 1 0.80 1.73 24.72
CA VAL A 1 -0.05 2.70 25.41
C VAL A 1 -1.34 2.94 24.62
N SER A 2 -1.29 3.42 23.37
CA SER A 2 -2.49 3.76 22.59
C SER A 2 -3.46 2.58 22.37
N GLY A 3 -2.96 1.37 22.14
CA GLY A 3 -3.79 0.18 22.01
C GLY A 3 -4.58 -0.14 23.30
N ILE A 4 -3.93 0.00 24.45
CA ILE A 4 -4.58 -0.23 25.75
C ILE A 4 -5.70 0.80 25.97
N THR A 5 -5.47 2.08 25.67
CA THR A 5 -6.50 3.12 25.77
C THR A 5 -7.69 2.85 24.87
N GLY A 6 -7.47 2.38 23.63
CA GLY A 6 -8.54 2.02 22.70
C GLY A 6 -9.40 0.86 23.21
N VAL A 7 -8.75 -0.21 23.69
CA VAL A 7 -9.44 -1.39 24.24
C VAL A 7 -10.23 -1.03 25.51
N THR A 8 -9.64 -0.26 26.41
CA THR A 8 -10.32 0.19 27.66
C THR A 8 -11.57 1.03 27.36
N LEU A 9 -11.47 1.99 26.45
CA LEU A 9 -12.62 2.81 26.06
C LEU A 9 -13.70 2.00 25.33
N ALA A 10 -13.32 1.02 24.51
CA ALA A 10 -14.26 0.11 23.87
C ALA A 10 -15.01 -0.74 24.91
N TYR A 11 -14.30 -1.22 25.95
CA TYR A 11 -14.89 -1.98 27.07
C TYR A 11 -15.91 -1.14 27.86
N PHE A 12 -15.65 0.16 28.04
CA PHE A 12 -16.57 1.10 28.68
C PHE A 12 -17.72 1.58 27.78
N GLY A 13 -17.87 1.01 26.58
CA GLY A 13 -18.99 1.30 25.66
C GLY A 13 -18.84 2.54 24.79
N PHE A 14 -17.67 3.17 24.76
CA PHE A 14 -17.38 4.35 23.91
C PHE A 14 -17.15 4.02 22.43
N SER A 15 -17.54 2.83 21.95
CA SER A 15 -17.64 2.42 20.54
C SER A 15 -16.60 3.12 19.61
N TYR A 16 -17.06 3.94 18.65
CA TYR A 16 -16.21 4.66 17.71
C TYR A 16 -15.33 5.76 18.34
N TRP A 17 -15.74 6.34 19.47
CA TRP A 17 -14.91 7.30 20.20
C TRP A 17 -13.64 6.67 20.78
N GLY A 18 -13.67 5.38 21.11
CA GLY A 18 -12.49 4.63 21.53
C GLY A 18 -11.41 4.61 20.46
N ILE A 19 -11.80 4.40 19.18
CA ILE A 19 -10.86 4.38 18.03
C ILE A 19 -10.30 5.79 17.77
N ALA A 20 -11.15 6.82 17.83
CA ALA A 20 -10.72 8.21 17.63
C ALA A 20 -9.70 8.63 18.70
N THR A 21 -10.00 8.36 19.97
CA THR A 21 -9.12 8.68 21.11
C THR A 21 -7.80 7.89 21.03
N GLN A 22 -7.85 6.61 20.63
CA GLN A 22 -6.65 5.80 20.40
C GLN A 22 -5.70 6.44 19.39
N SER A 23 -6.24 6.98 18.30
CA SER A 23 -5.44 7.65 17.26
C SER A 23 -4.79 8.93 17.77
N ILE A 24 -5.53 9.73 18.53
CA ILE A 24 -5.01 10.97 19.17
C ILE A 24 -3.90 10.63 20.15
N VAL A 25 -4.13 9.66 21.04
CA VAL A 25 -3.14 9.22 22.04
C VAL A 25 -1.89 8.67 21.34
N TYR A 26 -2.03 7.92 20.24
CA TYR A 26 -0.90 7.43 19.46
C TYR A 26 -0.02 8.58 18.95
N VAL A 27 -0.62 9.59 18.33
CA VAL A 27 0.11 10.75 17.79
C VAL A 27 0.73 11.56 18.94
N ALA A 28 0.00 11.80 20.03
CA ALA A 28 0.49 12.56 21.18
C ALA A 28 1.71 11.89 21.84
N VAL A 29 1.63 10.57 22.10
CA VAL A 29 2.74 9.82 22.71
C VAL A 29 3.95 9.79 21.77
N ASN A 30 3.76 9.55 20.47
CA ASN A 30 4.86 9.58 19.49
C ASN A 30 5.52 10.96 19.46
N THR A 31 4.74 12.03 19.40
CA THR A 31 5.27 13.39 19.40
C THR A 31 6.06 13.69 20.68
N ALA A 32 5.53 13.32 21.84
CA ALA A 32 6.22 13.49 23.12
C ALA A 32 7.55 12.70 23.15
N CYS A 33 7.55 11.45 22.64
CA CYS A 33 8.76 10.66 22.54
C CYS A 33 9.79 11.30 21.59
N TYR A 34 9.37 11.78 20.42
CA TYR A 34 10.29 12.48 19.53
C TYR A 34 10.88 13.73 20.18
N TRP A 35 10.08 14.52 20.88
CA TRP A 35 10.57 15.70 21.61
C TRP A 35 11.55 15.35 22.72
N HIS A 36 11.38 14.22 23.37
CA HIS A 36 12.24 13.80 24.47
C HIS A 36 13.58 13.21 23.95
N PHE A 37 13.49 12.32 22.92
CA PHE A 37 14.68 11.58 22.45
C PHE A 37 15.46 12.29 21.35
N THR A 38 14.88 13.25 20.64
CA THR A 38 15.55 13.96 19.56
C THR A 38 16.17 15.26 20.09
N ARG A 39 17.47 15.45 19.82
CA ARG A 39 18.18 16.70 20.18
C ARG A 39 17.80 17.89 19.30
N TRP A 40 17.22 17.61 18.12
CA TRP A 40 16.77 18.65 17.20
C TRP A 40 15.55 19.39 17.76
N ARG A 41 15.58 20.72 17.67
CA ARG A 41 14.45 21.58 18.02
C ARG A 41 14.10 22.44 16.82
N PRO A 42 12.81 22.62 16.48
CA PRO A 42 12.39 23.49 15.39
C PRO A 42 12.76 24.93 15.72
N SER A 43 13.40 25.62 14.79
CA SER A 43 13.63 27.07 14.85
C SER A 43 12.50 27.78 14.11
N LEU A 44 12.08 28.94 14.63
CA LEU A 44 11.05 29.78 13.98
C LEU A 44 11.61 30.61 12.80
N GLN A 45 12.77 30.24 12.27
CA GLN A 45 13.38 30.88 11.11
C GLN A 45 12.77 30.29 9.85
N PHE A 46 12.01 31.11 9.12
CA PHE A 46 11.42 30.72 7.82
C PHE A 46 12.33 31.16 6.68
N ASN A 47 12.90 30.21 5.96
CA ASN A 47 13.61 30.45 4.72
C ASN A 47 12.87 29.75 3.57
N PHE A 48 12.38 30.52 2.61
CA PHE A 48 11.62 30.02 1.46
C PHE A 48 12.50 29.45 0.35
N THR A 49 13.80 29.71 0.35
CA THR A 49 14.72 29.28 -0.72
C THR A 49 14.78 27.74 -0.84
N PRO A 50 15.04 26.98 0.25
CA PRO A 50 15.03 25.52 0.19
C PRO A 50 13.67 24.94 -0.22
N ILE A 51 12.57 25.58 0.21
CA ILE A 51 11.21 25.15 -0.15
C ILE A 51 11.01 25.24 -1.66
N LYS A 52 11.43 26.35 -2.29
CA LYS A 52 11.31 26.57 -3.73
C LYS A 52 12.17 25.59 -4.55
N GLU A 53 13.38 25.28 -4.09
CA GLU A 53 14.27 24.31 -4.73
C GLU A 53 13.70 22.89 -4.68
N MET A 54 13.17 22.48 -3.53
CA MET A 54 12.60 21.16 -3.33
C MET A 54 11.19 20.99 -3.93
N PHE A 55 10.45 22.08 -4.14
CA PHE A 55 9.05 22.04 -4.55
C PHE A 55 8.83 21.32 -5.89
N GLY A 56 9.76 21.50 -6.83
CA GLY A 56 9.69 20.85 -8.15
C GLY A 56 9.73 19.29 -8.08
N PHE A 57 10.48 18.75 -7.13
CA PHE A 57 10.55 17.30 -6.89
C PHE A 57 9.43 16.83 -5.97
N SER A 58 9.28 17.47 -4.82
CA SER A 58 8.31 17.10 -3.78
C SER A 58 6.86 17.27 -4.23
N GLY A 59 6.56 18.31 -5.03
CA GLY A 59 5.24 18.53 -5.60
C GLY A 59 4.80 17.38 -6.53
N LYS A 60 5.72 16.84 -7.33
CA LYS A 60 5.42 15.66 -8.18
C LYS A 60 5.19 14.42 -7.34
N LEU A 61 5.97 14.22 -6.27
CA LEU A 61 5.75 13.11 -5.36
C LEU A 61 4.41 13.23 -4.61
N LEU A 62 4.03 14.45 -4.20
CA LEU A 62 2.74 14.70 -3.57
C LEU A 62 1.58 14.34 -4.51
N VAL A 63 1.61 14.80 -5.76
CA VAL A 63 0.62 14.43 -6.77
C VAL A 63 0.59 12.92 -6.96
N THR A 64 1.76 12.27 -7.07
CA THR A 64 1.84 10.82 -7.22
C THR A 64 1.22 10.08 -6.03
N ASN A 65 1.47 10.54 -4.80
CA ASN A 65 0.89 9.94 -3.59
C ASN A 65 -0.63 10.09 -3.55
N VAL A 66 -1.17 11.25 -3.95
CA VAL A 66 -2.62 11.45 -4.09
C VAL A 66 -3.21 10.47 -5.10
N PHE A 67 -2.61 10.34 -6.28
CA PHE A 67 -3.06 9.37 -7.28
C PHE A 67 -2.92 7.92 -6.82
N ASN A 68 -1.87 7.56 -6.10
CA ASN A 68 -1.74 6.24 -5.50
C ASN A 68 -2.87 5.95 -4.51
N HIS A 69 -3.23 6.91 -3.64
CA HIS A 69 -4.36 6.75 -2.73
C HIS A 69 -5.69 6.60 -3.47
N ILE A 70 -5.90 7.37 -4.54
CA ILE A 70 -7.07 7.22 -5.40
C ILE A 70 -7.08 5.82 -6.03
N ASN A 71 -6.00 5.39 -6.66
CA ASN A 71 -5.89 4.09 -7.31
C ASN A 71 -6.14 2.92 -6.35
N ASN A 72 -5.60 2.98 -5.14
CA ASN A 72 -5.76 1.94 -4.12
C ASN A 72 -7.21 1.80 -3.63
N ASN A 73 -7.99 2.89 -3.66
CA ASN A 73 -9.39 2.87 -3.23
C ASN A 73 -10.39 2.86 -4.39
N LEU A 74 -9.91 3.07 -5.61
CA LEU A 74 -10.74 3.22 -6.81
C LEU A 74 -11.67 2.01 -7.02
N PHE A 75 -11.13 0.81 -6.87
CA PHE A 75 -11.90 -0.42 -7.03
C PHE A 75 -13.03 -0.51 -5.99
N SER A 76 -12.77 -0.19 -4.73
CA SER A 76 -13.77 -0.17 -3.67
C SER A 76 -14.87 0.88 -3.93
N VAL A 77 -14.50 2.06 -4.45
CA VAL A 77 -15.44 3.14 -4.80
C VAL A 77 -16.34 2.71 -5.95
N ILE A 78 -15.79 2.08 -7.00
CA ILE A 78 -16.58 1.58 -8.14
C ILE A 78 -17.52 0.48 -7.67
N LEU A 79 -17.04 -0.48 -6.86
CA LEU A 79 -17.91 -1.50 -6.29
C LEU A 79 -19.05 -0.88 -5.48
N GLY A 80 -18.78 0.14 -4.65
CA GLY A 80 -19.81 0.82 -3.86
C GLY A 80 -20.86 1.54 -4.69
N LYS A 81 -20.55 1.89 -5.94
CA LYS A 81 -21.50 2.51 -6.87
C LYS A 81 -22.40 1.50 -7.60
N PHE A 82 -21.89 0.33 -7.95
CA PHE A 82 -22.56 -0.63 -8.84
C PHE A 82 -23.01 -1.92 -8.16
N TYR A 83 -22.52 -2.20 -6.95
CA TYR A 83 -22.74 -3.44 -6.23
C TYR A 83 -23.30 -3.21 -4.83
N THR A 84 -23.71 -4.28 -4.15
CA THR A 84 -24.28 -4.21 -2.81
C THR A 84 -23.22 -3.91 -1.74
N GLU A 85 -23.66 -3.34 -0.61
CA GLU A 85 -22.77 -3.09 0.54
C GLU A 85 -22.07 -4.36 1.06
N LYS A 86 -22.75 -5.53 0.93
CA LYS A 86 -22.17 -6.82 1.32
C LYS A 86 -20.98 -7.20 0.43
N GLU A 87 -21.10 -7.04 -0.87
CA GLU A 87 -20.03 -7.35 -1.83
C GLU A 87 -18.83 -6.42 -1.64
N VAL A 88 -19.08 -5.13 -1.41
CA VAL A 88 -18.03 -4.16 -1.04
C VAL A 88 -17.36 -4.58 0.26
N GLY A 89 -18.13 -5.03 1.25
CA GLY A 89 -17.62 -5.56 2.51
C GLY A 89 -16.71 -6.77 2.31
N TYR A 90 -17.10 -7.73 1.49
CA TYR A 90 -16.30 -8.92 1.19
C TYR A 90 -14.98 -8.56 0.50
N TYR A 91 -15.03 -7.66 -0.48
CA TYR A 91 -13.82 -7.15 -1.13
C TYR A 91 -12.88 -6.44 -0.15
N ASN A 92 -13.42 -5.51 0.64
CA ASN A 92 -12.62 -4.73 1.59
C ASN A 92 -11.96 -5.64 2.65
N GLN A 93 -12.66 -6.67 3.10
CA GLN A 93 -12.10 -7.64 4.04
C GLN A 93 -10.98 -8.48 3.39
N ALA A 94 -11.20 -8.98 2.19
CA ALA A 94 -10.19 -9.70 1.42
C ALA A 94 -8.95 -8.82 1.15
N ASN A 95 -9.17 -7.58 0.72
CA ASN A 95 -8.11 -6.61 0.44
C ASN A 95 -7.31 -6.24 1.70
N LYS A 96 -7.96 -6.14 2.85
CA LYS A 96 -7.32 -5.88 4.14
C LYS A 96 -6.33 -6.99 4.51
N TRP A 97 -6.73 -8.26 4.41
CA TRP A 97 -5.88 -9.39 4.73
C TRP A 97 -4.71 -9.55 3.74
N CYS A 98 -5.01 -9.42 2.45
CA CYS A 98 -3.99 -9.39 1.40
C CYS A 98 -2.99 -8.25 1.61
N GLY A 99 -3.50 -7.05 1.95
CA GLY A 99 -2.69 -5.88 2.26
C GLY A 99 -1.79 -6.06 3.48
N MET A 100 -2.24 -6.75 4.53
CA MET A 100 -1.39 -7.08 5.68
C MET A 100 -0.20 -7.95 5.26
N GLY A 101 -0.41 -8.99 4.44
CA GLY A 101 0.68 -9.81 3.90
C GLY A 101 1.68 -8.97 3.08
N GLN A 102 1.18 -8.09 2.23
CA GLN A 102 2.01 -7.19 1.42
C GLN A 102 2.81 -6.20 2.28
N LEU A 103 2.24 -5.67 3.37
CA LEU A 103 2.92 -4.71 4.25
C LEU A 103 4.16 -5.32 4.91
N PHE A 104 4.12 -6.58 5.32
CA PHE A 104 5.30 -7.25 5.87
C PHE A 104 6.44 -7.30 4.86
N ILE A 105 6.16 -7.72 3.63
CA ILE A 105 7.16 -7.85 2.58
C ILE A 105 7.67 -6.48 2.13
N SER A 106 6.75 -5.55 1.87
CA SER A 106 7.09 -4.19 1.40
C SER A 106 7.83 -3.38 2.46
N GLY A 107 7.54 -3.58 3.75
CA GLY A 107 8.24 -2.94 4.85
C GLY A 107 9.74 -3.30 4.88
N MET A 108 10.07 -4.58 4.66
CA MET A 108 11.46 -5.04 4.55
C MET A 108 12.19 -4.38 3.37
N ILE A 109 11.50 -4.19 2.25
CA ILE A 109 12.07 -3.62 1.02
C ILE A 109 12.23 -2.11 1.15
N ASN A 110 11.18 -1.40 1.58
CA ASN A 110 11.16 0.06 1.61
C ASN A 110 12.23 0.66 2.53
N GLY A 111 12.53 0.00 3.66
CA GLY A 111 13.58 0.45 4.58
C GLY A 111 15.00 0.38 4.01
N VAL A 112 15.24 -0.48 3.02
CA VAL A 112 16.58 -0.79 2.51
C VAL A 112 16.76 -0.39 1.04
N ALA A 113 15.73 -0.52 0.21
CA ALA A 113 15.87 -0.40 -1.23
C ALA A 113 16.30 1.01 -1.68
N GLN A 114 15.60 2.04 -1.24
CA GLN A 114 15.87 3.40 -1.67
C GLN A 114 17.27 3.88 -1.22
N PRO A 115 17.69 3.79 0.06
CA PRO A 115 19.01 4.20 0.49
C PRO A 115 20.13 3.46 -0.25
N VAL A 116 19.99 2.14 -0.43
CA VAL A 116 21.01 1.32 -1.09
C VAL A 116 21.11 1.67 -2.58
N LEU A 117 19.99 1.81 -3.28
CA LEU A 117 19.97 2.16 -4.71
C LEU A 117 20.49 3.58 -4.97
N THR A 118 20.21 4.52 -4.05
CA THR A 118 20.75 5.88 -4.14
C THR A 118 22.26 5.89 -3.92
N LYS A 119 22.77 5.11 -2.96
CA LYS A 119 24.22 5.05 -2.66
C LYS A 119 25.06 4.50 -3.82
N VAL A 120 24.46 3.72 -4.71
CA VAL A 120 25.13 3.13 -5.89
C VAL A 120 24.65 3.74 -7.20
N SER A 121 24.00 4.89 -7.17
CA SER A 121 23.42 5.55 -8.35
C SER A 121 24.45 5.98 -9.38
N ASP A 122 25.67 6.29 -8.93
CA ASP A 122 26.77 6.79 -9.76
C ASP A 122 27.46 5.68 -10.57
N ASP A 123 27.31 4.40 -10.16
CA ASP A 123 27.85 3.23 -10.86
C ASP A 123 26.69 2.38 -11.40
N LEU A 124 26.41 2.54 -12.69
CA LEU A 124 25.28 1.86 -13.35
C LEU A 124 25.38 0.33 -13.30
N GLU A 125 26.57 -0.23 -13.44
CA GLU A 125 26.75 -1.69 -13.44
C GLU A 125 26.58 -2.27 -12.02
N ARG A 126 27.07 -1.55 -11.03
CA ARG A 126 26.87 -1.89 -9.62
C ARG A 126 25.40 -1.76 -9.22
N GLN A 127 24.73 -0.69 -9.66
CA GLN A 127 23.31 -0.47 -9.40
C GLN A 127 22.46 -1.60 -10.02
N LYS A 128 22.72 -2.02 -11.25
CA LYS A 128 22.04 -3.15 -11.90
C LYS A 128 22.25 -4.46 -11.13
N ARG A 129 23.47 -4.75 -10.68
CA ARG A 129 23.78 -5.95 -9.89
C ARG A 129 23.02 -5.97 -8.58
N VAL A 130 23.04 -4.86 -7.84
CA VAL A 130 22.33 -4.70 -6.59
C VAL A 130 20.82 -4.86 -6.81
N PHE A 131 20.26 -4.16 -7.79
CA PHE A 131 18.85 -4.25 -8.13
C PHE A 131 18.41 -5.69 -8.48
N ARG A 132 19.16 -6.41 -9.31
CA ARG A 132 18.87 -7.81 -9.63
C ARG A 132 18.89 -8.72 -8.41
N LYS A 133 19.81 -8.49 -7.47
CA LYS A 133 19.88 -9.24 -6.20
C LYS A 133 18.65 -8.97 -5.35
N MET A 134 18.27 -7.71 -5.22
CA MET A 134 17.06 -7.32 -4.49
C MET A 134 15.80 -7.90 -5.15
N LEU A 135 15.69 -7.84 -6.47
CA LEU A 135 14.57 -8.39 -7.23
C LEU A 135 14.40 -9.90 -6.98
N ARG A 136 15.51 -10.67 -7.06
CA ARG A 136 15.47 -12.12 -6.80
C ARG A 136 15.04 -12.42 -5.37
N PHE A 137 15.58 -11.71 -4.40
CA PHE A 137 15.21 -11.88 -2.99
C PHE A 137 13.75 -11.52 -2.75
N THR A 138 13.29 -10.39 -3.29
CA THR A 138 11.90 -9.96 -3.18
C THR A 138 10.95 -10.99 -3.79
N ALA A 139 11.24 -11.50 -4.99
CA ALA A 139 10.43 -12.53 -5.62
C ALA A 139 10.43 -13.83 -4.80
N PHE A 140 11.60 -14.26 -4.32
CA PHE A 140 11.73 -15.48 -3.50
C PHE A 140 10.90 -15.43 -2.21
N VAL A 141 10.75 -14.26 -1.59
CA VAL A 141 9.93 -14.09 -0.37
C VAL A 141 8.46 -13.85 -0.74
N SER A 142 8.19 -13.00 -1.74
CA SER A 142 6.84 -12.53 -2.05
C SER A 142 5.95 -13.63 -2.63
N PHE A 143 6.45 -14.44 -3.56
CA PHE A 143 5.63 -15.48 -4.19
C PHE A 143 5.18 -16.55 -3.19
N PRO A 144 6.06 -17.20 -2.41
CA PRO A 144 5.62 -18.20 -1.45
C PRO A 144 4.72 -17.62 -0.36
N ALA A 145 5.03 -16.40 0.14
CA ALA A 145 4.25 -15.78 1.19
C ALA A 145 2.83 -15.43 0.73
N MET A 146 2.68 -14.78 -0.43
CA MET A 146 1.37 -14.35 -0.92
C MET A 146 0.54 -15.51 -1.47
N LEU A 147 1.16 -16.44 -2.19
CA LEU A 147 0.45 -17.64 -2.67
C LEU A 147 0.09 -18.57 -1.50
N GLY A 148 0.98 -18.72 -0.52
CA GLY A 148 0.69 -19.44 0.73
C GLY A 148 -0.47 -18.80 1.49
N LEU A 149 -0.50 -17.47 1.61
CA LEU A 149 -1.63 -16.75 2.20
C LEU A 149 -2.95 -16.99 1.44
N GLY A 150 -2.89 -17.08 0.11
CA GLY A 150 -4.04 -17.44 -0.71
C GLY A 150 -4.53 -18.87 -0.48
N ILE A 151 -3.62 -19.84 -0.27
CA ILE A 151 -3.97 -21.22 0.01
C ILE A 151 -4.65 -21.36 1.38
N VAL A 152 -4.10 -20.73 2.43
CA VAL A 152 -4.63 -20.80 3.80
C VAL A 152 -5.74 -19.76 4.07
N SER A 153 -6.27 -19.12 3.03
CA SER A 153 -7.25 -18.03 3.17
C SER A 153 -8.56 -18.49 3.80
N GLU A 154 -8.97 -19.74 3.57
CA GLU A 154 -10.19 -20.30 4.12
C GLU A 154 -10.07 -20.47 5.64
N GLU A 155 -9.03 -21.15 6.10
CA GLU A 155 -8.76 -21.34 7.53
C GLU A 155 -8.53 -20.00 8.22
N LEU A 156 -7.79 -19.10 7.59
CA LEU A 156 -7.52 -17.78 8.14
C LEU A 156 -8.80 -17.00 8.39
N ILE A 157 -9.70 -16.96 7.41
CA ILE A 157 -10.95 -16.18 7.51
C ILE A 157 -11.92 -16.83 8.50
N THR A 158 -12.12 -18.14 8.44
CA THR A 158 -13.05 -18.84 9.32
C THR A 158 -12.64 -18.78 10.79
N ILE A 159 -11.35 -18.94 11.08
CA ILE A 159 -10.83 -18.89 12.46
C ILE A 159 -10.82 -17.46 13.01
N THR A 160 -10.50 -16.45 12.18
CA THR A 160 -10.28 -15.10 12.70
C THR A 160 -11.53 -14.23 12.73
N ILE A 161 -12.43 -14.36 11.73
CA ILE A 161 -13.56 -13.43 11.54
C ILE A 161 -14.92 -14.09 11.36
N THR A 162 -15.02 -15.38 11.45
CA THR A 162 -16.26 -16.18 11.33
C THR A 162 -16.74 -16.43 9.90
N ASP A 163 -17.62 -17.42 9.77
CA ASP A 163 -18.19 -17.89 8.49
C ASP A 163 -19.00 -16.84 7.72
N LYS A 164 -19.41 -15.75 8.39
CA LYS A 164 -20.09 -14.62 7.76
C LYS A 164 -19.32 -14.05 6.57
N TRP A 165 -17.99 -14.18 6.58
CA TRP A 165 -17.07 -13.63 5.59
C TRP A 165 -16.58 -14.66 4.57
N TYR A 166 -17.21 -15.83 4.52
CA TYR A 166 -16.81 -16.91 3.61
C TYR A 166 -16.71 -16.46 2.15
N SER A 167 -17.62 -15.60 1.69
CA SER A 167 -17.63 -15.06 0.33
C SER A 167 -16.42 -14.15 0.02
N SER A 168 -15.63 -13.75 1.01
CA SER A 168 -14.38 -12.99 0.78
C SER A 168 -13.18 -13.89 0.43
N ILE A 169 -13.26 -15.21 0.66
CA ILE A 169 -12.16 -16.15 0.40
C ILE A 169 -11.74 -16.17 -1.08
N PRO A 170 -12.63 -16.42 -2.06
CA PRO A 170 -12.22 -16.44 -3.48
C PRO A 170 -11.69 -15.08 -3.95
N ILE A 171 -12.23 -13.99 -3.40
CA ILE A 171 -11.74 -12.64 -3.68
C ILE A 171 -10.29 -12.48 -3.17
N MET A 172 -10.02 -12.95 -1.95
CA MET A 172 -8.70 -12.91 -1.35
C MET A 172 -7.69 -13.75 -2.14
N GLN A 173 -8.07 -14.95 -2.57
CA GLN A 173 -7.23 -15.82 -3.40
C GLN A 173 -6.81 -15.14 -4.70
N ILE A 174 -7.75 -14.50 -5.40
CA ILE A 174 -7.47 -13.73 -6.61
C ILE A 174 -6.56 -12.53 -6.32
N LEU A 175 -6.82 -11.79 -5.25
CA LEU A 175 -5.99 -10.63 -4.86
C LEU A 175 -4.57 -11.04 -4.44
N CYS A 176 -4.39 -12.21 -3.82
CA CYS A 176 -3.06 -12.73 -3.45
C CYS A 176 -2.19 -12.99 -4.69
N ILE A 177 -2.77 -13.33 -5.83
CA ILE A 177 -2.02 -13.49 -7.09
C ILE A 177 -1.35 -12.17 -7.48
N SER A 178 -2.10 -11.07 -7.59
CA SER A 178 -1.49 -9.76 -7.88
C SER A 178 -0.63 -9.26 -6.72
N GLY A 179 -0.99 -9.62 -5.50
CA GLY A 179 -0.25 -9.30 -4.28
C GLY A 179 1.18 -9.82 -4.28
N ALA A 180 1.44 -10.97 -4.93
CA ALA A 180 2.78 -11.50 -5.08
C ALA A 180 3.69 -10.63 -5.97
N PHE A 181 3.13 -9.88 -6.91
CA PHE A 181 3.86 -8.98 -7.80
C PHE A 181 4.02 -7.56 -7.25
N THR A 182 3.17 -7.15 -6.31
CA THR A 182 3.16 -5.78 -5.75
C THR A 182 4.50 -5.36 -5.15
N PRO A 183 5.23 -6.17 -4.33
CA PRO A 183 6.53 -5.78 -3.80
C PRO A 183 7.60 -5.60 -4.88
N ILE A 184 7.47 -6.33 -6.01
CA ILE A 184 8.35 -6.18 -7.17
C ILE A 184 8.10 -4.82 -7.83
N ALA A 185 6.83 -4.44 -8.04
CA ALA A 185 6.47 -3.13 -8.56
C ALA A 185 7.01 -1.99 -7.68
N TYR A 186 6.91 -2.12 -6.35
CA TYR A 186 7.52 -1.16 -5.41
C TYR A 186 9.03 -1.05 -5.59
N LEU A 187 9.73 -2.14 -5.82
CA LEU A 187 11.17 -2.11 -6.04
C LEU A 187 11.55 -1.32 -7.31
N TYR A 188 10.80 -1.48 -8.41
CA TYR A 188 10.96 -0.66 -9.61
C TYR A 188 10.69 0.83 -9.34
N GLN A 189 9.65 1.14 -8.57
CA GLN A 189 9.34 2.51 -8.17
C GLN A 189 10.50 3.14 -7.37
N GLN A 190 11.09 2.40 -6.41
CA GLN A 190 12.25 2.86 -5.64
C GLN A 190 13.48 3.11 -6.54
N LEU A 191 13.68 2.31 -7.57
CA LEU A 191 14.74 2.54 -8.55
C LEU A 191 14.52 3.84 -9.34
N ILE A 192 13.29 4.13 -9.77
CA ILE A 192 12.94 5.36 -10.49
C ILE A 192 13.16 6.58 -9.59
N ILE A 193 12.72 6.49 -8.32
CA ILE A 193 12.87 7.55 -7.32
C ILE A 193 14.34 7.79 -7.00
N SER A 194 15.15 6.73 -6.82
CA SER A 194 16.58 6.83 -6.53
C SER A 194 17.38 7.55 -7.63
N LYS A 195 16.87 7.54 -8.87
CA LYS A 195 17.41 8.29 -10.03
C LYS A 195 16.88 9.72 -10.14
N GLY A 196 16.10 10.20 -9.18
CA GLY A 196 15.48 11.53 -9.22
C GLY A 196 14.42 11.72 -10.30
N LYS A 197 13.99 10.65 -10.98
CA LYS A 197 13.04 10.71 -12.11
C LYS A 197 11.57 10.73 -11.66
N SER A 198 11.21 11.62 -10.72
CA SER A 198 9.86 11.73 -10.16
C SER A 198 8.78 11.97 -11.21
N ARG A 199 9.10 12.64 -12.33
CA ARG A 199 8.16 12.85 -13.44
C ARG A 199 7.72 11.55 -14.11
N ILE A 200 8.65 10.61 -14.30
CA ILE A 200 8.34 9.29 -14.88
C ILE A 200 7.44 8.52 -13.93
N TYR A 201 7.77 8.53 -12.63
CA TYR A 201 6.96 7.87 -11.60
C TYR A 201 5.52 8.42 -11.56
N MET A 202 5.37 9.74 -11.57
CA MET A 202 4.06 10.40 -11.59
C MET A 202 3.21 9.97 -12.80
N TRP A 203 3.75 10.07 -14.01
CA TRP A 203 2.99 9.71 -15.22
C TRP A 203 2.65 8.22 -15.28
N ASN A 204 3.56 7.36 -14.84
CA ASN A 204 3.32 5.93 -14.73
C ASN A 204 2.13 5.62 -13.79
N THR A 205 2.08 6.26 -12.62
CA THR A 205 0.98 6.10 -11.65
C THR A 205 -0.36 6.60 -12.20
N ILE A 206 -0.36 7.74 -12.88
CA ILE A 206 -1.57 8.30 -13.50
C ILE A 206 -2.07 7.40 -14.63
N ALA A 207 -1.17 6.95 -15.51
CA ALA A 207 -1.52 6.08 -16.62
C ALA A 207 -2.12 4.75 -16.14
N LEU A 208 -1.51 4.12 -15.14
CA LEU A 208 -2.05 2.91 -14.51
C LEU A 208 -3.46 3.15 -13.97
N GLY A 209 -3.68 4.26 -13.27
CA GLY A 209 -5.01 4.60 -12.73
C GLY A 209 -6.07 4.77 -13.80
N ILE A 210 -5.74 5.43 -14.91
CA ILE A 210 -6.67 5.60 -16.05
C ILE A 210 -7.00 4.25 -16.69
N ILE A 211 -6.00 3.38 -16.90
CA ILE A 211 -6.20 2.05 -17.49
C ILE A 211 -7.04 1.17 -16.57
N LEU A 212 -6.75 1.17 -15.26
CA LEU A 212 -7.55 0.45 -14.28
C LEU A 212 -9.00 0.95 -14.25
N LEU A 213 -9.20 2.26 -14.19
CA LEU A 213 -10.53 2.86 -14.19
C LEU A 213 -11.32 2.47 -15.43
N SER A 214 -10.74 2.65 -16.63
CA SER A 214 -11.41 2.32 -17.88
C SER A 214 -11.68 0.82 -18.01
N GLY A 215 -10.73 -0.04 -17.67
CA GLY A 215 -10.88 -1.49 -17.74
C GLY A 215 -11.97 -2.02 -16.81
N VAL A 216 -11.98 -1.55 -15.56
CA VAL A 216 -12.99 -1.95 -14.57
C VAL A 216 -14.37 -1.43 -14.94
N LEU A 217 -14.49 -0.19 -15.47
CA LEU A 217 -15.76 0.36 -15.92
C LEU A 217 -16.31 -0.33 -17.16
N LEU A 218 -15.48 -0.83 -18.07
CA LEU A 218 -15.94 -1.58 -19.23
C LEU A 218 -16.52 -2.95 -18.87
N VAL A 219 -16.07 -3.54 -17.77
CA VAL A 219 -16.42 -4.93 -17.38
C VAL A 219 -17.38 -4.96 -16.17
N HIS A 220 -17.82 -3.80 -15.65
CA HIS A 220 -18.65 -3.75 -14.44
C HIS A 220 -19.96 -4.55 -14.54
N SER A 221 -20.52 -4.71 -15.73
CA SER A 221 -21.76 -5.49 -15.97
C SER A 221 -21.57 -7.02 -15.92
N HIS A 222 -20.31 -7.51 -15.96
CA HIS A 222 -20.00 -8.95 -15.98
C HIS A 222 -19.73 -9.55 -14.59
N GLY A 223 -19.97 -8.79 -13.53
CA GLY A 223 -19.85 -9.25 -12.14
C GLY A 223 -18.49 -8.93 -11.51
N ILE A 224 -18.45 -9.07 -10.18
CA ILE A 224 -17.28 -8.69 -9.35
C ILE A 224 -16.01 -9.48 -9.72
N TYR A 225 -16.14 -10.76 -10.08
CA TYR A 225 -14.98 -11.59 -10.45
C TYR A 225 -14.36 -11.17 -11.77
N ALA A 226 -15.15 -10.74 -12.74
CA ALA A 226 -14.63 -10.22 -14.00
C ALA A 226 -13.89 -8.88 -13.78
N MET A 227 -14.42 -8.01 -12.92
CA MET A 227 -13.74 -6.78 -12.53
C MET A 227 -12.42 -7.08 -11.80
N LEU A 228 -12.40 -8.06 -10.88
CA LEU A 228 -11.18 -8.49 -10.19
C LEU A 228 -10.14 -9.06 -11.16
N ALA A 229 -10.56 -9.86 -12.14
CA ALA A 229 -9.65 -10.40 -13.16
C ALA A 229 -9.00 -9.28 -13.97
N VAL A 230 -9.76 -8.26 -14.36
CA VAL A 230 -9.21 -7.07 -15.05
C VAL A 230 -8.26 -6.28 -14.12
N TYR A 231 -8.63 -6.09 -12.86
CA TYR A 231 -7.79 -5.42 -11.87
C TYR A 231 -6.44 -6.14 -11.70
N VAL A 232 -6.48 -7.46 -11.47
CA VAL A 232 -5.29 -8.28 -11.25
C VAL A 232 -4.43 -8.36 -12.51
N SER A 233 -5.02 -8.63 -13.68
CA SER A 233 -4.28 -8.70 -14.95
C SER A 233 -3.63 -7.37 -15.31
N THR A 234 -4.32 -6.24 -15.12
CA THR A 234 -3.75 -4.92 -15.37
C THR A 234 -2.55 -4.66 -14.44
N ASN A 235 -2.65 -4.98 -13.14
CA ASN A 235 -1.52 -4.81 -12.21
C ASN A 235 -0.32 -5.70 -12.55
N ILE A 236 -0.54 -6.90 -13.07
CA ILE A 236 0.53 -7.81 -13.48
C ILE A 236 1.16 -7.36 -14.80
N LEU A 237 0.36 -7.00 -15.80
CA LEU A 237 0.85 -6.59 -17.12
C LEU A 237 1.55 -5.23 -17.10
N TRP A 238 1.26 -4.39 -16.09
CA TRP A 238 1.89 -3.08 -15.93
C TRP A 238 3.25 -3.13 -15.22
N LEU A 239 3.69 -4.30 -14.77
CA LEU A 239 4.98 -4.48 -14.11
C LEU A 239 6.14 -4.36 -15.07
#